data_197045da142428a98751b0036ab9473a
#
_entry.id   197045da142428a98751b0036ab9473a
#
_cell.length_a   1.000
_cell.length_b   1.000
_cell.length_c   1.000
_cell.angle_alpha   90.00
_cell.angle_beta   90.00
_cell.angle_gamma   90.00
#
_symmetry.space_group_name_H-M   'P 1'
#
loop_
_entity.id
_entity.type
_entity.pdbx_description
1 polymer ?
#
loop_
_entity_poly.entity_id
_entity_poly.type
_entity_poly.pdbx_seq_one_letter_code
_entity_poly.pdbx_strand_id
1 'polypeptide(L)'
;IDFISGEETITVEVAQAGAVLNATVAEFLAAEEGATHYRVQGVVKSLSVSAQYHNANITITGGAGEELYLFRVVAAEGNIEDVTDLKEGSLITVVGARSSYNNAPQMAAGGILEEVVNYEVKTVAEFLAAEEGDAVYAVTGEIVGIKDLSESYNNVGITIKDGDSEVLLYRVKTFDGTNVTKLNLEVGGTVTVAGKRSSYNGSPQMAAGGLLL
;
A
#
# COMPACT_ATOMS: atom_id res chain seq x y z
N ILE A 1 8.69 36.69 59.13
CA ILE A 1 8.26 35.43 58.43
C ILE A 1 8.49 35.69 56.94
N ASP A 2 9.65 35.24 56.46
CA ASP A 2 9.99 35.38 55.03
C ASP A 2 9.33 34.25 54.25
N PHE A 3 8.43 34.60 53.34
CA PHE A 3 7.94 33.66 52.34
C PHE A 3 8.95 33.60 51.20
N ILE A 4 9.66 32.50 51.10
CA ILE A 4 10.46 32.19 49.90
C ILE A 4 9.47 31.65 48.87
N SER A 5 9.12 32.50 47.90
CA SER A 5 8.41 32.03 46.71
C SER A 5 9.45 31.46 45.74
N GLY A 6 9.69 30.17 45.82
CA GLY A 6 10.41 29.46 44.78
C GLY A 6 9.47 29.22 43.61
N GLU A 7 9.61 29.99 42.52
CA GLU A 7 9.02 29.61 41.22
C GLU A 7 9.81 28.42 40.69
N GLU A 8 9.29 27.21 40.90
CA GLU A 8 9.75 26.04 40.14
C GLU A 8 9.20 26.16 38.70
N THR A 9 10.06 26.54 37.79
CA THR A 9 9.71 26.48 36.36
C THR A 9 9.77 25.02 35.92
N ILE A 10 8.62 24.36 35.80
CA ILE A 10 8.51 23.05 35.17
C ILE A 10 8.60 23.29 33.67
N THR A 11 9.76 23.04 33.09
CA THR A 11 9.91 22.98 31.63
C THR A 11 9.32 21.65 31.17
N VAL A 12 8.10 21.67 30.67
CA VAL A 12 7.53 20.52 29.96
C VAL A 12 8.12 20.56 28.56
N GLU A 13 9.12 19.75 28.30
CA GLU A 13 9.52 19.45 26.92
C GLU A 13 8.38 18.63 26.30
N VAL A 14 7.51 19.30 25.55
CA VAL A 14 6.61 18.61 24.62
C VAL A 14 7.51 18.08 23.52
N ALA A 15 7.84 16.82 23.57
CA ALA A 15 8.47 16.15 22.44
C ALA A 15 7.52 16.34 21.25
N GLN A 16 7.92 17.18 20.30
CA GLN A 16 7.19 17.35 19.06
C GLN A 16 7.20 15.99 18.40
N ALA A 17 6.04 15.35 18.27
CA ALA A 17 5.92 14.09 17.53
C ALA A 17 6.57 14.31 16.18
N GLY A 18 7.64 13.60 15.88
CA GLY A 18 8.41 13.77 14.65
C GLY A 18 7.45 13.64 13.46
N ALA A 19 7.66 14.47 12.43
CA ALA A 19 6.85 14.41 11.23
C ALA A 19 6.90 13.00 10.65
N VAL A 20 5.73 12.39 10.35
CA VAL A 20 5.66 11.13 9.64
C VAL A 20 6.02 11.37 8.17
N LEU A 21 6.99 10.64 7.65
CA LEU A 21 7.44 10.73 6.26
C LEU A 21 6.74 9.66 5.44
N ASN A 22 6.19 10.01 4.28
CA ASN A 22 5.73 9.00 3.33
C ASN A 22 6.94 8.34 2.67
N ALA A 23 6.91 7.02 2.54
CA ALA A 23 7.98 6.24 1.91
C ALA A 23 7.39 5.04 1.15
N THR A 24 7.99 4.69 0.02
CA THR A 24 7.80 3.37 -0.60
C THR A 24 8.44 2.29 0.27
N VAL A 25 8.10 1.02 0.05
CA VAL A 25 8.76 -0.10 0.75
C VAL A 25 10.28 -0.07 0.51
N ALA A 26 10.73 0.20 -0.72
CA ALA A 26 12.15 0.31 -1.05
C ALA A 26 12.86 1.42 -0.26
N GLU A 27 12.25 2.61 -0.17
CA GLU A 27 12.80 3.74 0.59
C GLU A 27 12.84 3.45 2.09
N PHE A 28 11.80 2.82 2.63
CA PHE A 28 11.77 2.39 4.03
C PHE A 28 12.88 1.38 4.34
N LEU A 29 13.07 0.37 3.48
CA LEU A 29 14.12 -0.65 3.64
C LEU A 29 15.53 -0.04 3.60
N ALA A 30 15.73 1.00 2.78
CA ALA A 30 17.00 1.73 2.65
C ALA A 30 17.22 2.79 3.75
N ALA A 31 16.17 3.14 4.51
CA ALA A 31 16.27 4.16 5.56
C ALA A 31 17.18 3.69 6.72
N GLU A 32 17.75 4.62 7.42
CA GLU A 32 18.51 4.36 8.66
C GLU A 32 17.56 3.99 9.81
N GLU A 33 18.06 3.15 10.72
CA GLU A 33 17.34 2.86 11.97
C GLU A 33 17.26 4.11 12.85
N GLY A 34 16.12 4.29 13.50
CA GLY A 34 15.95 5.44 14.39
C GLY A 34 14.50 5.71 14.77
N ALA A 35 14.29 6.89 15.34
CA ALA A 35 12.98 7.32 15.84
C ALA A 35 12.07 7.92 14.75
N THR A 36 12.56 8.08 13.52
CA THR A 36 11.76 8.59 12.40
C THR A 36 10.65 7.61 12.06
N HIS A 37 9.42 8.08 11.99
CA HIS A 37 8.27 7.29 11.58
C HIS A 37 8.00 7.48 10.09
N TYR A 38 7.71 6.37 9.43
CA TYR A 38 7.38 6.33 8.01
C TYR A 38 5.98 5.79 7.83
N ARG A 39 5.22 6.42 6.95
CA ARG A 39 3.95 5.88 6.43
C ARG A 39 4.27 5.10 5.16
N VAL A 40 3.99 3.80 5.21
CA VAL A 40 4.28 2.86 4.12
C VAL A 40 2.99 2.18 3.70
N GLN A 41 2.80 2.01 2.39
CA GLN A 41 1.72 1.22 1.83
C GLN A 41 2.26 -0.08 1.23
N GLY A 42 1.46 -1.15 1.32
CA GLY A 42 1.80 -2.42 0.70
C GLY A 42 0.62 -3.39 0.69
N VAL A 43 0.68 -4.34 -0.25
CA VAL A 43 -0.30 -5.43 -0.32
C VAL A 43 0.10 -6.52 0.66
N VAL A 44 -0.82 -6.96 1.50
CA VAL A 44 -0.59 -8.03 2.49
C VAL A 44 -0.28 -9.34 1.75
N LYS A 45 0.93 -9.84 1.92
CA LYS A 45 1.37 -11.15 1.41
C LYS A 45 1.06 -12.27 2.39
N SER A 46 1.27 -12.00 3.69
CA SER A 46 0.96 -12.94 4.77
C SER A 46 0.73 -12.17 6.07
N LEU A 47 -0.07 -12.75 6.97
CA LEU A 47 -0.29 -12.18 8.30
C LEU A 47 -0.52 -13.27 9.33
N SER A 48 -0.17 -12.93 10.58
CA SER A 48 -0.44 -13.74 11.76
C SER A 48 -0.89 -12.83 12.89
N VAL A 49 -2.15 -12.94 13.28
CA VAL A 49 -2.78 -12.14 14.34
C VAL A 49 -2.65 -12.84 15.67
N SER A 50 -2.27 -12.12 16.72
CA SER A 50 -2.22 -12.59 18.09
C SER A 50 -3.25 -11.85 18.96
N ALA A 51 -4.38 -12.47 19.24
CA ALA A 51 -5.38 -11.93 20.14
C ALA A 51 -4.87 -11.81 21.60
N GLN A 52 -3.88 -12.62 22.00
CA GLN A 52 -3.29 -12.53 23.35
C GLN A 52 -2.53 -11.22 23.56
N TYR A 53 -1.88 -10.70 22.49
CA TYR A 53 -1.04 -9.50 22.55
C TYR A 53 -1.62 -8.33 21.75
N HIS A 54 -2.81 -8.47 21.18
CA HIS A 54 -3.51 -7.46 20.38
C HIS A 54 -2.63 -6.87 19.27
N ASN A 55 -1.84 -7.73 18.61
CA ASN A 55 -0.95 -7.32 17.52
C ASN A 55 -0.92 -8.35 16.38
N ALA A 56 -0.38 -7.93 15.25
CA ALA A 56 -0.18 -8.80 14.10
C ALA A 56 1.26 -8.70 13.56
N ASN A 57 1.79 -9.82 13.13
CA ASN A 57 2.97 -9.85 12.28
C ASN A 57 2.50 -9.94 10.82
N ILE A 58 2.94 -9.00 10.00
CA ILE A 58 2.46 -8.86 8.62
C ILE A 58 3.66 -8.75 7.70
N THR A 59 3.63 -9.47 6.56
CA THR A 59 4.53 -9.20 5.45
C THR A 59 3.75 -8.51 4.36
N ILE A 60 4.23 -7.36 3.90
CA ILE A 60 3.65 -6.63 2.77
C ILE A 60 4.60 -6.65 1.58
N THR A 61 4.01 -6.52 0.38
CA THR A 61 4.75 -6.32 -0.87
C THR A 61 4.57 -4.89 -1.34
N GLY A 62 5.65 -4.21 -1.64
CA GLY A 62 5.68 -2.86 -2.21
C GLY A 62 5.40 -2.82 -3.70
N GLY A 63 5.29 -1.62 -4.26
CA GLY A 63 4.92 -1.38 -5.66
C GLY A 63 5.89 -1.93 -6.70
N ALA A 64 7.16 -2.18 -6.38
CA ALA A 64 8.12 -2.83 -7.26
C ALA A 64 8.45 -4.28 -6.83
N GLY A 65 7.66 -4.87 -5.93
CA GLY A 65 7.78 -6.27 -5.50
C GLY A 65 8.69 -6.49 -4.30
N GLU A 66 9.21 -5.44 -3.66
CA GLU A 66 9.99 -5.56 -2.44
C GLU A 66 9.09 -6.03 -1.29
N GLU A 67 9.65 -6.84 -0.40
CA GLU A 67 8.94 -7.34 0.77
C GLU A 67 9.41 -6.65 2.04
N LEU A 68 8.45 -6.23 2.88
CA LEU A 68 8.71 -5.63 4.18
C LEU A 68 7.97 -6.41 5.28
N TYR A 69 8.72 -6.86 6.28
CA TYR A 69 8.16 -7.44 7.48
C TYR A 69 7.80 -6.37 8.50
N LEU A 70 6.56 -6.37 8.94
CA LEU A 70 5.98 -5.48 9.95
C LEU A 70 5.82 -6.27 11.24
N PHE A 71 6.64 -5.95 12.25
CA PHE A 71 6.68 -6.69 13.50
C PHE A 71 5.71 -6.11 14.52
N ARG A 72 4.76 -6.91 15.00
CA ARG A 72 3.79 -6.56 16.05
C ARG A 72 3.05 -5.25 15.77
N VAL A 73 2.43 -5.16 14.61
CA VAL A 73 1.54 -4.04 14.24
C VAL A 73 0.31 -4.05 15.13
N VAL A 74 -0.15 -2.88 15.53
CA VAL A 74 -1.38 -2.67 16.30
C VAL A 74 -2.40 -1.88 15.48
N ALA A 75 -3.68 -1.98 15.81
CA ALA A 75 -4.70 -1.13 15.20
C ALA A 75 -4.57 0.32 15.71
N ALA A 76 -4.99 1.29 14.89
CA ALA A 76 -5.05 2.70 15.31
C ALA A 76 -6.06 2.91 16.45
N GLU A 77 -7.14 2.14 16.43
CA GLU A 77 -8.17 2.13 17.47
C GLU A 77 -8.60 0.67 17.75
N GLY A 78 -8.85 0.35 19.03
CA GLY A 78 -9.27 -0.99 19.42
C GLY A 78 -8.18 -2.05 19.30
N ASN A 79 -8.57 -3.30 19.08
CA ASN A 79 -7.66 -4.43 18.93
C ASN A 79 -7.53 -4.83 17.47
N ILE A 80 -6.34 -5.26 17.05
CA ILE A 80 -6.12 -5.61 15.63
C ILE A 80 -6.91 -6.85 15.19
N GLU A 81 -7.24 -7.76 16.09
CA GLU A 81 -8.10 -8.91 15.82
C GLU A 81 -9.55 -8.53 15.49
N ASP A 82 -9.98 -7.31 15.85
CA ASP A 82 -11.31 -6.79 15.54
C ASP A 82 -11.36 -6.12 14.15
N VAL A 83 -10.20 -5.95 13.50
CA VAL A 83 -10.10 -5.43 12.13
C VAL A 83 -10.39 -6.55 11.13
N THR A 84 -11.68 -6.86 10.93
CA THR A 84 -12.16 -8.02 10.16
C THR A 84 -11.81 -7.97 8.67
N ASP A 85 -11.54 -6.77 8.14
CA ASP A 85 -11.18 -6.57 6.73
C ASP A 85 -9.69 -6.81 6.45
N LEU A 86 -8.85 -6.94 7.49
CA LEU A 86 -7.44 -7.23 7.34
C LEU A 86 -7.21 -8.70 6.94
N LYS A 87 -6.75 -8.92 5.72
CA LYS A 87 -6.49 -10.25 5.15
C LYS A 87 -5.40 -10.22 4.09
N GLU A 88 -4.94 -11.37 3.66
CA GLU A 88 -4.06 -11.49 2.49
C GLU A 88 -4.72 -10.87 1.26
N GLY A 89 -3.94 -10.11 0.48
CA GLY A 89 -4.42 -9.35 -0.67
C GLY A 89 -4.99 -7.96 -0.34
N SER A 90 -5.20 -7.61 0.95
CA SER A 90 -5.56 -6.24 1.34
C SER A 90 -4.42 -5.27 1.03
N LEU A 91 -4.73 -4.10 0.50
CA LEU A 91 -3.80 -2.96 0.49
C LEU A 91 -3.91 -2.27 1.85
N ILE A 92 -2.79 -2.14 2.56
CA ILE A 92 -2.76 -1.52 3.88
C ILE A 92 -1.81 -0.33 3.93
N THR A 93 -2.11 0.60 4.83
CA THR A 93 -1.24 1.72 5.20
C THR A 93 -0.81 1.54 6.66
N VAL A 94 0.49 1.51 6.92
CA VAL A 94 1.06 1.35 8.26
C VAL A 94 2.08 2.45 8.53
N VAL A 95 2.05 2.99 9.77
CA VAL A 95 3.04 3.98 10.25
C VAL A 95 3.90 3.35 11.32
N GLY A 96 5.22 3.41 11.14
CA GLY A 96 6.16 2.89 12.14
C GLY A 96 7.60 3.26 11.87
N ALA A 97 8.46 3.00 12.84
CA ALA A 97 9.89 3.26 12.75
C ALA A 97 10.64 2.11 12.07
N ARG A 98 11.75 2.43 11.42
CA ARG A 98 12.68 1.46 10.84
C ARG A 98 13.51 0.80 11.94
N SER A 99 13.57 -0.53 11.94
CA SER A 99 14.45 -1.32 12.80
C SER A 99 15.06 -2.50 12.02
N SER A 100 15.92 -3.28 12.67
CA SER A 100 16.44 -4.53 12.13
C SER A 100 16.34 -5.66 13.14
N TYR A 101 16.17 -6.86 12.64
CA TYR A 101 16.33 -8.10 13.39
C TYR A 101 17.27 -9.05 12.65
N ASN A 102 18.33 -9.52 13.30
CA ASN A 102 19.39 -10.33 12.67
C ASN A 102 19.94 -9.70 11.37
N ASN A 103 20.15 -8.40 11.35
CA ASN A 103 20.57 -7.58 10.20
C ASN A 103 19.55 -7.52 9.04
N ALA A 104 18.35 -8.06 9.20
CA ALA A 104 17.28 -7.92 8.21
C ALA A 104 16.42 -6.69 8.53
N PRO A 105 16.21 -5.76 7.58
CA PRO A 105 15.34 -4.60 7.77
C PRO A 105 13.90 -5.02 8.06
N GLN A 106 13.27 -4.33 9.01
CA GLN A 106 11.86 -4.52 9.33
C GLN A 106 11.25 -3.24 9.93
N MET A 107 9.93 -3.19 10.03
CA MET A 107 9.26 -2.20 10.87
C MET A 107 9.34 -2.63 12.34
N ALA A 108 9.66 -1.69 13.22
CA ALA A 108 9.71 -1.91 14.66
C ALA A 108 8.33 -2.31 15.21
N ALA A 109 8.35 -2.98 16.37
CA ALA A 109 7.11 -3.29 17.08
C ALA A 109 6.31 -2.01 17.42
N GLY A 110 4.98 -2.12 17.36
CA GLY A 110 4.07 -1.01 17.65
C GLY A 110 3.81 -0.10 16.44
N GLY A 111 4.16 -0.55 15.22
CA GLY A 111 3.65 0.10 14.01
C GLY A 111 2.12 0.14 14.03
N ILE A 112 1.54 1.27 13.57
CA ILE A 112 0.09 1.54 13.63
C ILE A 112 -0.51 1.27 12.27
N LEU A 113 -1.50 0.37 12.20
CA LEU A 113 -2.33 0.14 11.03
C LEU A 113 -3.34 1.29 10.91
N GLU A 114 -3.15 2.18 9.92
CA GLU A 114 -4.01 3.34 9.71
C GLU A 114 -5.20 3.03 8.77
N GLU A 115 -4.98 2.17 7.76
CA GLU A 115 -5.98 1.93 6.73
C GLU A 115 -5.89 0.50 6.20
N VAL A 116 -7.04 -0.07 5.88
CA VAL A 116 -7.20 -1.34 5.15
C VAL A 116 -8.14 -1.12 3.98
N VAL A 117 -7.69 -1.41 2.77
CA VAL A 117 -8.49 -1.31 1.55
C VAL A 117 -8.60 -2.67 0.90
N ASN A 118 -9.83 -3.11 0.65
CA ASN A 118 -10.12 -4.31 -0.12
C ASN A 118 -10.87 -3.92 -1.40
N TYR A 119 -10.57 -4.62 -2.49
CA TYR A 119 -11.25 -4.44 -3.75
C TYR A 119 -12.09 -5.68 -4.07
N GLU A 120 -13.27 -5.47 -4.67
CA GLU A 120 -14.02 -6.57 -5.28
C GLU A 120 -13.24 -7.11 -6.47
N VAL A 121 -12.91 -8.41 -6.44
CA VAL A 121 -12.17 -9.07 -7.52
C VAL A 121 -13.14 -9.48 -8.62
N LYS A 122 -12.81 -9.14 -9.86
CA LYS A 122 -13.55 -9.53 -11.06
C LYS A 122 -12.61 -10.15 -12.09
N THR A 123 -13.13 -11.10 -12.85
CA THR A 123 -12.50 -11.49 -14.12
C THR A 123 -12.53 -10.31 -15.11
N VAL A 124 -11.68 -10.34 -16.14
CA VAL A 124 -11.71 -9.30 -17.19
C VAL A 124 -13.08 -9.23 -17.85
N ALA A 125 -13.74 -10.38 -18.09
CA ALA A 125 -15.08 -10.43 -18.66
C ALA A 125 -16.14 -9.76 -17.78
N GLU A 126 -16.14 -10.03 -16.48
CA GLU A 126 -17.05 -9.42 -15.51
C GLU A 126 -16.81 -7.92 -15.36
N PHE A 127 -15.55 -7.50 -15.39
CA PHE A 127 -15.19 -6.08 -15.37
C PHE A 127 -15.71 -5.35 -16.61
N LEU A 128 -15.55 -5.93 -17.80
CA LEU A 128 -16.06 -5.35 -19.06
C LEU A 128 -17.58 -5.24 -19.05
N ALA A 129 -18.29 -6.20 -18.44
CA ALA A 129 -19.74 -6.22 -18.29
C ALA A 129 -20.28 -5.31 -17.18
N ALA A 130 -19.41 -4.84 -16.27
CA ALA A 130 -19.82 -3.96 -15.19
C ALA A 130 -20.28 -2.59 -15.72
N GLU A 131 -21.19 -1.95 -14.98
CA GLU A 131 -21.61 -0.59 -15.28
C GLU A 131 -20.49 0.41 -15.02
N GLU A 132 -20.47 1.50 -15.81
CA GLU A 132 -19.59 2.64 -15.56
C GLU A 132 -20.02 3.35 -14.26
N GLY A 133 -19.04 3.78 -13.46
CA GLY A 133 -19.33 4.45 -12.21
C GLY A 133 -18.13 4.58 -11.28
N ASP A 134 -18.42 4.80 -10.01
CA ASP A 134 -17.39 5.03 -8.99
C ASP A 134 -16.87 3.74 -8.33
N ALA A 135 -17.49 2.59 -8.59
CA ALA A 135 -17.04 1.31 -8.06
C ALA A 135 -15.63 0.96 -8.58
N VAL A 136 -14.76 0.53 -7.66
CA VAL A 136 -13.40 0.13 -7.96
C VAL A 136 -13.29 -1.39 -7.87
N TYR A 137 -12.79 -2.01 -8.93
CA TYR A 137 -12.63 -3.46 -9.04
C TYR A 137 -11.16 -3.80 -9.24
N ALA A 138 -10.72 -4.89 -8.61
CA ALA A 138 -9.43 -5.50 -8.91
C ALA A 138 -9.61 -6.51 -10.05
N VAL A 139 -8.80 -6.40 -11.09
CA VAL A 139 -8.74 -7.36 -12.20
C VAL A 139 -7.31 -7.87 -12.36
N THR A 140 -7.19 -9.17 -12.60
CA THR A 140 -5.89 -9.82 -12.85
C THR A 140 -5.88 -10.41 -14.25
N GLY A 141 -4.77 -10.29 -14.95
CA GLY A 141 -4.60 -10.90 -16.27
C GLY A 141 -3.16 -10.89 -16.75
N GLU A 142 -2.92 -11.68 -17.81
CA GLU A 142 -1.65 -11.70 -18.52
C GLU A 142 -1.49 -10.42 -19.34
N ILE A 143 -0.32 -9.79 -19.28
CA ILE A 143 0.02 -8.62 -20.09
C ILE A 143 0.19 -9.07 -21.56
N VAL A 144 -0.66 -8.55 -22.44
CA VAL A 144 -0.55 -8.78 -23.87
C VAL A 144 -0.09 -7.53 -24.62
N GLY A 145 -0.01 -6.39 -23.96
CA GLY A 145 0.52 -5.16 -24.54
C GLY A 145 0.86 -4.11 -23.49
N ILE A 146 1.92 -3.37 -23.76
CA ILE A 146 2.36 -2.23 -22.94
C ILE A 146 2.52 -1.02 -23.87
N LYS A 147 1.96 0.12 -23.47
CA LYS A 147 2.05 1.36 -24.24
C LYS A 147 2.11 2.58 -23.33
N ASP A 148 2.53 3.71 -23.90
CA ASP A 148 2.49 5.02 -23.26
C ASP A 148 3.17 5.03 -21.87
N LEU A 149 4.25 4.24 -21.70
CA LEU A 149 5.07 4.29 -20.50
C LEU A 149 5.65 5.70 -20.34
N SER A 150 5.25 6.40 -19.30
CA SER A 150 5.65 7.77 -19.05
C SER A 150 6.30 7.93 -17.68
N GLU A 151 7.59 8.24 -17.70
CA GLU A 151 8.33 8.61 -16.48
C GLU A 151 7.80 9.92 -15.90
N SER A 152 7.58 10.93 -16.74
CA SER A 152 7.14 12.26 -16.31
C SER A 152 5.79 12.27 -15.62
N TYR A 153 4.85 11.43 -16.08
CA TYR A 153 3.51 11.31 -15.50
C TYR A 153 3.37 10.10 -14.56
N ASN A 154 4.45 9.33 -14.40
CA ASN A 154 4.48 8.12 -13.59
C ASN A 154 3.27 7.21 -13.85
N ASN A 155 3.03 6.86 -15.10
CA ASN A 155 1.94 5.99 -15.50
C ASN A 155 2.26 5.19 -16.76
N VAL A 156 1.47 4.14 -16.99
CA VAL A 156 1.62 3.25 -18.15
C VAL A 156 0.25 2.74 -18.59
N GLY A 157 0.05 2.56 -19.90
CA GLY A 157 -1.08 1.84 -20.45
C GLY A 157 -0.73 0.35 -20.59
N ILE A 158 -1.56 -0.52 -20.05
CA ILE A 158 -1.37 -1.97 -20.11
C ILE A 158 -2.62 -2.61 -20.69
N THR A 159 -2.48 -3.50 -21.66
CA THR A 159 -3.57 -4.37 -22.09
C THR A 159 -3.35 -5.72 -21.43
N ILE A 160 -4.34 -6.18 -20.69
CA ILE A 160 -4.34 -7.51 -20.07
C ILE A 160 -5.38 -8.41 -20.69
N LYS A 161 -5.14 -9.72 -20.60
CA LYS A 161 -6.02 -10.78 -21.07
C LYS A 161 -6.28 -11.79 -19.94
N ASP A 162 -7.54 -12.22 -19.86
CA ASP A 162 -7.99 -13.33 -19.01
C ASP A 162 -8.99 -14.17 -19.81
N GLY A 163 -8.62 -15.41 -20.09
CA GLY A 163 -9.37 -16.24 -21.06
C GLY A 163 -9.41 -15.62 -22.45
N ASP A 164 -10.61 -15.41 -23.00
CA ASP A 164 -10.84 -14.77 -24.30
C ASP A 164 -11.09 -13.25 -24.21
N SER A 165 -11.10 -12.68 -23.00
CA SER A 165 -11.41 -11.28 -22.77
C SER A 165 -10.14 -10.46 -22.59
N GLU A 166 -10.10 -9.29 -23.26
CA GLU A 166 -9.01 -8.32 -23.15
C GLU A 166 -9.54 -6.96 -22.70
N VAL A 167 -8.77 -6.24 -21.88
CA VAL A 167 -9.11 -4.89 -21.44
C VAL A 167 -7.88 -3.99 -21.43
N LEU A 168 -8.06 -2.75 -21.86
CA LEU A 168 -7.07 -1.70 -21.69
C LEU A 168 -7.18 -1.10 -20.28
N LEU A 169 -6.09 -1.13 -19.55
CA LEU A 169 -5.86 -0.44 -18.29
C LEU A 169 -5.18 0.89 -18.62
N TYR A 170 -5.96 1.99 -18.63
CA TYR A 170 -5.47 3.25 -19.14
C TYR A 170 -4.76 4.07 -18.07
N ARG A 171 -3.49 4.42 -18.30
CA ARG A 171 -2.66 5.27 -17.42
C ARG A 171 -2.69 4.81 -15.96
N VAL A 172 -2.38 3.54 -15.75
CA VAL A 172 -2.26 2.98 -14.39
C VAL A 172 -0.98 3.45 -13.71
N LYS A 173 -0.98 3.45 -12.38
CA LYS A 173 0.12 3.87 -11.50
C LYS A 173 0.39 2.79 -10.47
N THR A 174 1.51 2.87 -9.76
CA THR A 174 1.70 2.11 -8.53
C THR A 174 0.88 2.73 -7.38
N PHE A 175 0.50 1.93 -6.40
CA PHE A 175 -0.25 2.39 -5.23
C PHE A 175 0.61 3.22 -4.27
N ASP A 176 1.91 2.98 -4.21
CA ASP A 176 2.86 3.58 -3.26
C ASP A 176 3.69 4.73 -3.85
N GLY A 177 3.46 5.09 -5.12
CA GLY A 177 4.22 6.14 -5.81
C GLY A 177 5.55 5.68 -6.40
N THR A 178 5.92 4.40 -6.30
CA THR A 178 7.06 3.82 -7.03
C THR A 178 6.96 4.18 -8.51
N ASN A 179 8.08 4.60 -9.13
CA ASN A 179 8.04 4.96 -10.54
C ASN A 179 7.78 3.72 -11.40
N VAL A 180 6.79 3.81 -12.31
CA VAL A 180 6.41 2.70 -13.19
C VAL A 180 7.54 2.19 -14.08
N THR A 181 8.58 3.01 -14.33
CA THR A 181 9.79 2.60 -15.07
C THR A 181 10.70 1.65 -14.28
N LYS A 182 10.49 1.56 -12.96
CA LYS A 182 11.22 0.62 -12.09
C LYS A 182 10.55 -0.76 -12.02
N LEU A 183 9.33 -0.88 -12.56
CA LEU A 183 8.61 -2.14 -12.58
C LEU A 183 9.14 -3.02 -13.69
N ASN A 184 9.25 -4.31 -13.43
CA ASN A 184 9.59 -5.31 -14.45
C ASN A 184 8.31 -5.74 -15.20
N LEU A 185 7.69 -4.80 -15.93
CA LEU A 185 6.52 -5.08 -16.74
C LEU A 185 6.95 -5.65 -18.10
N GLU A 186 6.50 -6.84 -18.42
CA GLU A 186 6.80 -7.50 -19.70
C GLU A 186 5.56 -8.24 -20.23
N VAL A 187 5.46 -8.34 -21.55
CA VAL A 187 4.41 -9.14 -22.21
C VAL A 187 4.59 -10.61 -21.82
N GLY A 188 3.50 -11.26 -21.43
CA GLY A 188 3.48 -12.60 -20.84
C GLY A 188 3.53 -12.62 -19.32
N GLY A 189 3.91 -11.51 -18.67
CA GLY A 189 3.80 -11.34 -17.22
C GLY A 189 2.35 -11.18 -16.76
N THR A 190 2.09 -11.38 -15.48
CA THR A 190 0.75 -11.20 -14.88
C THR A 190 0.75 -9.98 -13.98
N VAL A 191 -0.32 -9.18 -14.06
CA VAL A 191 -0.55 -8.05 -13.16
C VAL A 191 -1.96 -8.05 -12.60
N THR A 192 -2.10 -7.49 -11.40
CA THR A 192 -3.39 -7.14 -10.80
C THR A 192 -3.50 -5.62 -10.73
N VAL A 193 -4.62 -5.08 -11.16
CA VAL A 193 -4.87 -3.64 -11.13
C VAL A 193 -6.25 -3.36 -10.56
N ALA A 194 -6.32 -2.44 -9.60
CA ALA A 194 -7.58 -1.93 -9.07
C ALA A 194 -7.95 -0.61 -9.73
N GLY A 195 -9.15 -0.51 -10.30
CA GLY A 195 -9.61 0.71 -10.96
C GLY A 195 -11.08 0.71 -11.32
N LYS A 196 -11.55 1.89 -11.76
CA LYS A 196 -12.94 2.10 -12.17
C LYS A 196 -13.18 1.65 -13.60
N ARG A 197 -14.38 1.12 -13.85
CA ARG A 197 -14.86 0.84 -15.20
C ARG A 197 -15.20 2.15 -15.93
N SER A 198 -14.71 2.33 -17.13
CA SER A 198 -15.04 3.46 -18.00
C SER A 198 -15.09 3.03 -19.47
N SER A 199 -15.47 3.93 -20.38
CA SER A 199 -15.39 3.73 -21.80
C SER A 199 -14.70 4.91 -22.49
N TYR A 200 -14.03 4.62 -23.58
CA TYR A 200 -13.49 5.64 -24.51
C TYR A 200 -13.94 5.32 -25.93
N ASN A 201 -14.63 6.26 -26.58
CA ASN A 201 -15.24 6.07 -27.91
C ASN A 201 -16.09 4.80 -28.02
N GLY A 202 -16.84 4.47 -26.96
CA GLY A 202 -17.69 3.29 -26.87
C GLY A 202 -16.97 1.97 -26.59
N SER A 203 -15.62 1.99 -26.47
CA SER A 203 -14.85 0.80 -26.11
C SER A 203 -14.62 0.75 -24.59
N PRO A 204 -15.01 -0.36 -23.92
CA PRO A 204 -14.77 -0.55 -22.50
C PRO A 204 -13.29 -0.55 -22.13
N GLN A 205 -12.94 0.13 -21.04
CA GLN A 205 -11.58 0.17 -20.49
C GLN A 205 -11.59 0.44 -19.00
N MET A 206 -10.43 0.31 -18.36
CA MET A 206 -10.22 0.88 -17.02
C MET A 206 -9.91 2.37 -17.13
N ALA A 207 -10.51 3.18 -16.28
CA ALA A 207 -10.24 4.61 -16.20
C ALA A 207 -8.78 4.91 -15.85
N ALA A 208 -8.32 6.11 -16.19
CA ALA A 208 -7.01 6.58 -15.77
C ALA A 208 -6.89 6.60 -14.23
N GLY A 209 -5.70 6.27 -13.72
CA GLY A 209 -5.39 6.28 -12.29
C GLY A 209 -5.70 4.98 -11.57
N GLY A 210 -5.95 3.87 -12.29
CA GLY A 210 -5.95 2.54 -11.70
C GLY A 210 -4.62 2.24 -11.01
N LEU A 211 -4.65 1.43 -9.95
CA LEU A 211 -3.51 1.11 -9.09
C LEU A 211 -3.00 -0.30 -9.37
N LEU A 212 -1.76 -0.41 -9.79
CA LEU A 212 -1.00 -1.66 -9.83
C LEU A 212 -0.80 -2.15 -8.40
N LEU A 213 -1.30 -3.35 -8.09
CA LEU A 213 -1.25 -3.98 -6.76
C LEU A 213 -0.12 -5.00 -6.64
#